data_aee749f3b3f4417c20836c47281579d9
#
_entry.id   aee749f3b3f4417c20836c47281579d9
#
_cell.length_a   1.000
_cell.length_b   1.000
_cell.length_c   1.000
_cell.angle_alpha   90.00
_cell.angle_beta   90.00
_cell.angle_gamma   90.00
#
_symmetry.space_group_name_H-M   'P 1'
#
loop_
_entity.id
_entity.type
_entity.pdbx_description
1 polymer ?
#
loop_
_entity_poly.entity_id
_entity_poly.type
_entity_poly.pdbx_seq_one_letter_code
_entity_poly.pdbx_strand_id
1 'polypeptide(L)'
;MTELHLEARHLVMIEQMLQEFIPEARVWCFGSRVHGRGLKRFSDLDLVVRDEEDLHAKLGKLRDAFEASDLPIKVDLLEWNQLPDWLKQEIFEEYVVLQEPAKAAI
;
A
#
# COMPACT_ATOMS: atom_id res chain seq x y z
N MET A 1 6.32 -13.10 -12.69
CA MET A 1 6.54 -12.24 -11.51
C MET A 1 6.03 -10.85 -11.84
N THR A 2 5.12 -10.35 -11.01
CA THR A 2 4.53 -9.03 -11.25
C THR A 2 5.49 -7.94 -10.77
N GLU A 3 5.86 -7.03 -11.66
CA GLU A 3 6.72 -5.90 -11.30
C GLU A 3 5.87 -4.70 -10.90
N LEU A 4 6.34 -3.99 -9.89
CA LEU A 4 5.70 -2.75 -9.46
C LEU A 4 6.19 -1.60 -10.34
N HIS A 5 5.25 -0.88 -10.97
CA HIS A 5 5.56 0.28 -11.81
C HIS A 5 5.75 1.52 -10.96
N LEU A 6 6.87 1.60 -10.29
CA LEU A 6 7.20 2.68 -9.37
C LEU A 6 8.72 2.85 -9.32
N GLU A 7 9.18 4.12 -9.29
CA GLU A 7 10.61 4.37 -9.14
C GLU A 7 11.14 3.84 -7.81
N ALA A 8 12.34 3.26 -7.84
CA ALA A 8 12.93 2.62 -6.66
C ALA A 8 13.03 3.58 -5.46
N ARG A 9 13.38 4.84 -5.69
CA ARG A 9 13.50 5.83 -4.61
C ARG A 9 12.16 6.13 -3.94
N HIS A 10 11.08 6.12 -4.70
CA HIS A 10 9.73 6.32 -4.15
C HIS A 10 9.29 5.10 -3.35
N LEU A 11 9.60 3.91 -3.84
CA LEU A 11 9.31 2.68 -3.14
C LEU A 11 9.99 2.63 -1.78
N VAL A 12 11.28 3.01 -1.72
CA VAL A 12 12.03 3.07 -0.46
C VAL A 12 11.36 4.02 0.53
N MET A 13 10.95 5.21 0.07
CA MET A 13 10.25 6.18 0.93
C MET A 13 8.97 5.59 1.50
N ILE A 14 8.17 4.93 0.65
CA ILE A 14 6.91 4.34 1.05
C ILE A 14 7.14 3.22 2.07
N GLU A 15 8.09 2.33 1.81
CA GLU A 15 8.41 1.23 2.72
C GLU A 15 8.88 1.73 4.08
N GLN A 16 9.70 2.80 4.10
CA GLN A 16 10.15 3.41 5.35
C GLN A 16 8.99 3.98 6.15
N MET A 17 8.03 4.64 5.47
CA MET A 17 6.87 5.21 6.13
C MET A 17 5.93 4.13 6.67
N LEU A 18 5.72 3.06 5.91
CA LEU A 18 4.94 1.92 6.38
C LEU A 18 5.56 1.32 7.64
N GLN A 19 6.87 1.15 7.63
CA GLN A 19 7.58 0.57 8.77
C GLN A 19 7.54 1.49 9.99
N GLU A 20 7.55 2.79 9.79
CA GLU A 20 7.48 3.74 10.89
C GLU A 20 6.10 3.77 11.56
N PHE A 21 5.04 3.77 10.76
CA PHE A 21 3.68 3.96 11.27
C PHE A 21 2.93 2.66 11.56
N ILE A 22 3.12 1.64 10.72
CA ILE A 22 2.40 0.37 10.85
C ILE A 22 3.31 -0.83 10.61
N PRO A 23 4.39 -0.99 11.41
CA PRO A 23 5.42 -2.01 11.13
C PRO A 23 4.93 -3.45 11.18
N GLU A 24 3.82 -3.70 11.86
CA GLU A 24 3.27 -5.05 12.02
C GLU A 24 2.16 -5.37 11.04
N ALA A 25 1.81 -4.42 10.18
CA ALA A 25 0.74 -4.61 9.22
C ALA A 25 1.21 -5.25 7.93
N ARG A 26 0.38 -6.10 7.35
CA ARG A 26 0.59 -6.62 6.01
C ARG A 26 0.03 -5.62 5.01
N VAL A 27 0.84 -5.20 4.03
CA VAL A 27 0.44 -4.20 3.05
C VAL A 27 0.69 -4.72 1.65
N TRP A 28 -0.35 -4.66 0.82
CA TRP A 28 -0.28 -5.04 -0.59
C TRP A 28 -0.50 -3.82 -1.47
N CYS A 29 0.19 -3.79 -2.61
CA CYS A 29 -0.05 -2.83 -3.68
C CYS A 29 -0.89 -3.51 -4.76
N PHE A 30 -1.84 -2.78 -5.32
CA PHE A 30 -2.68 -3.27 -6.42
C PHE A 30 -2.95 -2.14 -7.41
N GLY A 31 -3.74 -2.39 -8.43
CA GLY A 31 -4.16 -1.36 -9.36
C GLY A 31 -3.14 -1.08 -10.47
N SER A 32 -3.21 0.11 -11.06
CA SER A 32 -2.46 0.44 -12.28
C SER A 32 -0.95 0.38 -12.13
N ARG A 33 -0.43 0.63 -10.93
CA ARG A 33 1.01 0.53 -10.66
C ARG A 33 1.50 -0.92 -10.62
N VAL A 34 0.59 -1.87 -10.52
CA VAL A 34 0.91 -3.31 -10.54
C VAL A 34 0.69 -3.89 -11.93
N HIS A 35 -0.49 -3.69 -12.51
CA HIS A 35 -0.80 -4.31 -13.81
C HIS A 35 -0.39 -3.46 -15.02
N GLY A 36 -0.12 -2.18 -14.86
CA GLY A 36 0.32 -1.31 -15.95
C GLY A 36 -0.77 -0.83 -16.90
N ARG A 37 -2.00 -1.32 -16.77
CA ARG A 37 -3.11 -0.90 -17.64
C ARG A 37 -3.60 0.46 -17.21
N GLY A 38 -3.71 1.38 -18.18
CA GLY A 38 -4.14 2.75 -17.90
C GLY A 38 -3.14 3.56 -17.08
N LEU A 39 -1.92 3.06 -16.92
CA LEU A 39 -0.89 3.73 -16.12
C LEU A 39 -0.44 5.02 -16.77
N LYS A 40 -0.49 6.10 -16.00
CA LYS A 40 0.01 7.42 -16.39
C LYS A 40 1.11 7.84 -15.42
N ARG A 41 1.86 8.88 -15.81
CA ARG A 41 3.01 9.36 -15.03
C ARG A 41 2.66 9.66 -13.57
N PHE A 42 1.49 10.23 -13.32
CA PHE A 42 1.04 10.59 -11.98
C PHE A 42 -0.12 9.75 -11.46
N SER A 43 -0.27 8.52 -11.97
CA SER A 43 -1.27 7.60 -11.45
C SER A 43 -1.08 7.38 -9.95
N ASP A 44 -2.20 7.27 -9.23
CA ASP A 44 -2.19 6.99 -7.80
C ASP A 44 -1.54 5.63 -7.52
N LEU A 45 -0.93 5.52 -6.36
CA LEU A 45 -0.46 4.24 -5.85
C LEU A 45 -1.53 3.70 -4.90
N ASP A 46 -2.10 2.55 -5.24
CA ASP A 46 -3.18 1.94 -4.47
C ASP A 46 -2.61 0.89 -3.52
N LEU A 47 -2.76 1.13 -2.23
CA LEU A 47 -2.32 0.22 -1.18
C LEU A 47 -3.52 -0.29 -0.38
N VAL A 48 -3.45 -1.54 0.05
CA VAL A 48 -4.44 -2.09 0.97
C VAL A 48 -3.73 -2.70 2.18
N VAL A 49 -4.25 -2.36 3.35
CA VAL A 49 -3.78 -2.93 4.62
C VAL A 49 -4.64 -4.14 4.92
N ARG A 50 -3.98 -5.30 5.06
CA ARG A 50 -4.61 -6.61 5.21
C ARG A 50 -4.83 -7.02 6.67
N ASP A 51 -4.72 -6.09 7.58
CA ASP A 51 -4.76 -6.41 9.00
C ASP A 51 -6.19 -6.48 9.52
N GLU A 52 -6.43 -7.38 10.48
CA GLU A 52 -7.72 -7.52 11.15
C GLU A 52 -7.85 -6.59 12.35
N GLU A 53 -6.71 -6.05 12.83
CA GLU A 53 -6.73 -5.14 13.96
C GLU A 53 -7.20 -3.75 13.54
N ASP A 54 -7.78 -3.03 14.47
CA ASP A 54 -8.21 -1.65 14.25
C ASP A 54 -7.00 -0.72 14.23
N LEU A 55 -6.53 -0.41 13.03
CA LEU A 55 -5.42 0.50 12.83
C LEU A 55 -5.89 1.89 12.39
N HIS A 56 -7.17 2.19 12.52
CA HIS A 56 -7.77 3.40 11.95
C HIS A 56 -7.01 4.68 12.31
N ALA A 57 -6.66 4.86 13.59
CA ALA A 57 -5.94 6.05 14.04
C ALA A 57 -4.53 6.12 13.44
N LYS A 58 -3.82 4.99 13.40
CA LYS A 58 -2.48 4.91 12.80
C LYS A 58 -2.53 5.16 11.30
N LEU A 59 -3.55 4.66 10.62
CA LEU A 59 -3.72 4.87 9.18
C LEU A 59 -4.02 6.33 8.88
N GLY A 60 -4.77 7.02 9.73
CA GLY A 60 -4.99 8.46 9.59
C GLY A 60 -3.68 9.24 9.63
N LYS A 61 -2.82 8.92 10.59
CA LYS A 61 -1.50 9.54 10.70
C LYS A 61 -0.62 9.22 9.49
N LEU A 62 -0.68 7.99 9.01
CA LEU A 62 0.08 7.57 7.84
C LEU A 62 -0.39 8.29 6.58
N ARG A 63 -1.70 8.45 6.40
CA ARG A 63 -2.26 9.23 5.28
C ARG A 63 -1.75 10.65 5.30
N ASP A 64 -1.76 11.28 6.47
CA ASP A 64 -1.25 12.64 6.64
C ASP A 64 0.24 12.72 6.30
N ALA A 65 1.01 11.72 6.72
CA ALA A 65 2.44 11.67 6.44
C ALA A 65 2.71 11.52 4.94
N PHE A 66 1.96 10.69 4.24
CA PHE A 66 2.09 10.57 2.78
C PHE A 66 1.77 11.91 2.09
N GLU A 67 0.70 12.58 2.52
CA GLU A 67 0.30 13.85 1.95
C GLU A 67 1.34 14.94 2.18
N ALA A 68 1.99 14.94 3.34
CA ALA A 68 3.03 15.90 3.68
C ALA A 68 4.40 15.56 3.08
N SER A 69 4.55 14.38 2.49
CA SER A 69 5.84 13.91 1.95
C SER A 69 6.15 14.54 0.59
N ASP A 70 7.39 14.29 0.13
CA ASP A 70 7.86 14.74 -1.19
C ASP A 70 7.48 13.77 -2.32
N LEU A 71 6.61 12.80 -2.06
CA LEU A 71 6.15 11.89 -3.10
C LEU A 71 5.36 12.66 -4.17
N PRO A 72 5.70 12.49 -5.46
CA PRO A 72 5.03 13.22 -6.53
C PRO A 72 3.67 12.63 -6.92
N ILE A 73 3.29 11.51 -6.31
CA ILE A 73 2.04 10.82 -6.59
C ILE A 73 1.24 10.65 -5.30
N LYS A 74 -0.08 10.56 -5.45
CA LYS A 74 -0.97 10.30 -4.32
C LYS A 74 -0.90 8.84 -3.94
N VAL A 75 -0.85 8.55 -2.64
CA VAL A 75 -0.95 7.20 -2.10
C VAL A 75 -2.35 7.01 -1.54
N ASP A 76 -3.09 6.07 -2.11
CA ASP A 76 -4.45 5.75 -1.70
C ASP A 76 -4.38 4.52 -0.79
N LEU A 77 -4.71 4.71 0.49
CA LEU A 77 -4.54 3.69 1.51
C LEU A 77 -5.90 3.16 1.96
N LEU A 78 -6.18 1.91 1.65
CA LEU A 78 -7.46 1.26 1.92
C LEU A 78 -7.31 0.21 3.01
N GLU A 79 -8.43 -0.07 3.70
CA GLU A 79 -8.51 -1.12 4.71
C GLU A 79 -9.28 -2.30 4.13
N TRP A 80 -8.66 -3.49 4.11
CA TRP A 80 -9.25 -4.69 3.51
C TRP A 80 -10.67 -4.98 3.99
N ASN A 81 -10.89 -4.86 5.28
CA ASN A 81 -12.18 -5.21 5.88
C ASN A 81 -13.33 -4.29 5.46
N GLN A 82 -13.01 -3.14 4.86
CA GLN A 82 -14.00 -2.17 4.41
C GLN A 82 -14.28 -2.26 2.92
N LEU A 83 -13.60 -3.17 2.21
CA LEU A 83 -13.72 -3.28 0.76
C LEU A 83 -14.89 -4.19 0.37
N PRO A 84 -15.56 -3.89 -0.75
CA PRO A 84 -16.56 -4.82 -1.29
C PRO A 84 -15.91 -6.07 -1.86
N ASP A 85 -16.65 -7.18 -1.90
CA ASP A 85 -16.12 -8.47 -2.34
C ASP A 85 -15.54 -8.43 -3.75
N TRP A 86 -16.16 -7.69 -4.67
CA TRP A 86 -15.67 -7.61 -6.04
C TRP A 86 -14.27 -7.00 -6.12
N LEU A 87 -13.99 -6.00 -5.27
CA LEU A 87 -12.66 -5.38 -5.24
C LEU A 87 -11.64 -6.30 -4.58
N LYS A 88 -12.04 -7.01 -3.52
CA LYS A 88 -11.17 -8.01 -2.90
C LYS A 88 -10.74 -9.08 -3.90
N GLN A 89 -11.66 -9.53 -4.75
CA GLN A 89 -11.34 -10.51 -5.79
C GLN A 89 -10.36 -9.96 -6.82
N GLU A 90 -10.57 -8.72 -7.26
CA GLU A 90 -9.64 -8.08 -8.20
C GLU A 90 -8.24 -7.97 -7.60
N ILE A 91 -8.14 -7.59 -6.33
CA ILE A 91 -6.85 -7.47 -5.65
C ILE A 91 -6.16 -8.84 -5.59
N PHE A 92 -6.90 -9.89 -5.24
CA PHE A 92 -6.34 -11.24 -5.18
C PHE A 92 -5.79 -11.73 -6.52
N GLU A 93 -6.34 -11.25 -7.61
CA GLU A 93 -5.88 -11.68 -8.94
C GLU A 93 -4.50 -11.12 -9.28
N GLU A 94 -4.19 -9.92 -8.81
CA GLU A 94 -2.93 -9.29 -9.14
C GLU A 94 -2.53 -8.25 -8.09
N TYR A 95 -1.52 -8.58 -7.29
CA TYR A 95 -1.01 -7.69 -6.26
C TYR A 95 0.48 -7.91 -6.05
N VAL A 96 1.12 -6.93 -5.43
CA VAL A 96 2.52 -7.01 -4.99
C VAL A 96 2.57 -6.77 -3.50
N VAL A 97 3.25 -7.65 -2.77
CA VAL A 97 3.45 -7.46 -1.33
C VAL A 97 4.52 -6.41 -1.10
N LEU A 98 4.15 -5.32 -0.42
CA LEU A 98 5.09 -4.26 -0.04
C LEU A 98 5.66 -4.49 1.35
N GLN A 99 4.88 -5.02 2.25
CA GLN A 99 5.31 -5.25 3.63
C GLN A 99 4.64 -6.48 4.19
N GLU A 100 5.45 -7.33 4.81
CA GLU A 100 4.97 -8.42 5.66
C GLU A 100 5.09 -7.99 7.11
N PRO A 101 4.22 -8.50 8.01
CA PRO A 101 4.34 -8.18 9.42
C PRO A 101 5.70 -8.58 9.96
N ALA A 102 6.30 -7.71 10.78
CA ALA A 102 7.50 -8.08 11.48
C ALA A 102 7.15 -9.22 12.44
N LYS A 103 7.74 -10.41 12.21
CA LYS A 103 7.50 -11.55 13.08
C LYS A 103 8.33 -11.40 14.34
N ALA A 104 7.67 -11.56 15.48
CA ALA A 104 8.41 -11.69 16.72
C ALA A 104 9.36 -12.89 16.58
N ALA A 105 10.62 -12.69 16.93
CA ALA A 105 11.57 -13.78 16.97
C ALA A 105 11.11 -14.78 18.05
N ILE A 106 10.93 -16.00 17.65
CA ILE A 106 10.53 -17.05 18.58
C ILE A 106 11.79 -17.73 19.13
#